data_2d57afa3ae98007123278b697da2adcb
#
_entry.id   2d57afa3ae98007123278b697da2adcb
#
_cell.length_a   1.000
_cell.length_b   1.000
_cell.length_c   1.000
_cell.angle_alpha   90.00
_cell.angle_beta   90.00
_cell.angle_gamma   90.00
#
_symmetry.space_group_name_H-M   'P 1'
#
loop_
_entity.id
_entity.type
_entity.pdbx_description
1 polymer ?
#
loop_
_entity_poly.entity_id
_entity_poly.type
_entity_poly.pdbx_seq_one_letter_code
_entity_poly.pdbx_strand_id
1 'polypeptide(L)'
;MSSVGKKDLVIIAIPTELLISATKLAIKTGQTRILLEKPGSLFHKELFSLNEIIDQQKVRIGYNRLLYPNFHKIKQLAKNEGGIISCKFDFTEWIHKIPFGVYQQDEYTLWGISNSLHVISMAFELIGMPKEIASFQFGKLDWHTSGSIFVGAGTSEENIPFSYHANWESSGRWMVEIMTKENSYRLMPLEKIFVCKKGTVEWKPVDFQVAFQESKFGIAEDVVAMLDDELEEEVGMVTIEKAIEYNKIAEKIFGYDTKSMN
;
A
#
# COMPACT_ATOMS: atom_id res chain seq x y z
N MET A 1 24.31 7.99 -24.75
CA MET A 1 22.90 8.13 -24.29
C MET A 1 22.37 9.44 -24.84
N SER A 2 21.36 9.40 -25.70
CA SER A 2 20.65 10.59 -26.16
C SER A 2 20.06 11.28 -24.94
N SER A 3 20.35 12.58 -24.73
CA SER A 3 19.77 13.37 -23.67
C SER A 3 18.24 13.45 -23.88
N VAL A 4 17.49 12.70 -23.10
CA VAL A 4 16.05 12.90 -23.02
C VAL A 4 15.84 14.27 -22.37
N GLY A 5 15.26 15.23 -23.11
CA GLY A 5 14.96 16.54 -22.57
C GLY A 5 14.04 16.46 -21.34
N LYS A 6 13.97 17.54 -20.57
CA LYS A 6 13.10 17.64 -19.41
C LYS A 6 11.65 17.34 -19.80
N LYS A 7 10.96 16.53 -18.98
CA LYS A 7 9.56 16.14 -19.13
C LYS A 7 8.72 16.74 -18.02
N ASP A 8 7.42 16.89 -18.26
CA ASP A 8 6.47 17.34 -17.23
C ASP A 8 6.30 16.28 -16.14
N LEU A 9 6.34 15.00 -16.52
CA LEU A 9 6.28 13.85 -15.62
C LEU A 9 7.09 12.68 -16.21
N VAL A 10 7.83 11.97 -15.39
CA VAL A 10 8.45 10.68 -15.69
C VAL A 10 7.79 9.60 -14.87
N ILE A 11 7.24 8.58 -15.51
CA ILE A 11 6.65 7.40 -14.87
C ILE A 11 7.63 6.24 -15.03
N ILE A 12 8.02 5.62 -13.91
CA ILE A 12 8.95 4.48 -13.86
C ILE A 12 8.17 3.26 -13.39
N ALA A 13 7.69 2.45 -14.34
CA ALA A 13 6.93 1.23 -14.15
C ALA A 13 7.63 0.06 -14.84
N ILE A 14 8.72 -0.39 -14.25
CA ILE A 14 9.63 -1.44 -14.74
C ILE A 14 9.82 -2.49 -13.62
N PRO A 15 10.51 -3.62 -13.85
CA PRO A 15 10.78 -4.60 -12.79
C PRO A 15 11.36 -3.97 -11.53
N THR A 16 10.93 -4.46 -10.36
CA THR A 16 11.16 -3.84 -9.04
C THR A 16 12.64 -3.61 -8.76
N GLU A 17 13.50 -4.53 -9.14
CA GLU A 17 14.96 -4.46 -8.95
C GLU A 17 15.63 -3.32 -9.74
N LEU A 18 14.96 -2.76 -10.74
CA LEU A 18 15.47 -1.67 -11.57
C LEU A 18 14.94 -0.29 -11.17
N LEU A 19 13.91 -0.23 -10.30
CA LEU A 19 13.21 1.01 -9.96
C LEU A 19 14.15 2.08 -9.40
N ILE A 20 14.96 1.72 -8.42
CA ILE A 20 15.89 2.65 -7.75
C ILE A 20 16.94 3.19 -8.74
N SER A 21 17.55 2.32 -9.54
CA SER A 21 18.58 2.73 -10.52
C SER A 21 18.01 3.65 -11.60
N ALA A 22 16.81 3.36 -12.08
CA ALA A 22 16.13 4.19 -13.06
C ALA A 22 15.73 5.56 -12.47
N THR A 23 15.27 5.59 -11.21
CA THR A 23 14.94 6.84 -10.53
C THR A 23 16.17 7.71 -10.32
N LYS A 24 17.29 7.13 -9.86
CA LYS A 24 18.58 7.85 -9.76
C LYS A 24 19.03 8.42 -11.12
N LEU A 25 18.82 7.66 -12.20
CA LEU A 25 19.14 8.14 -13.55
C LEU A 25 18.21 9.30 -13.97
N ALA A 26 16.91 9.21 -13.70
CA ALA A 26 15.95 10.27 -13.98
C ALA A 26 16.33 11.58 -13.24
N ILE A 27 16.66 11.50 -11.96
CA ILE A 27 17.14 12.63 -11.15
C ILE A 27 18.42 13.22 -11.78
N LYS A 28 19.41 12.37 -12.08
CA LYS A 28 20.69 12.80 -12.70
C LYS A 28 20.51 13.49 -14.05
N THR A 29 19.47 13.14 -14.80
CA THR A 29 19.15 13.76 -16.10
C THR A 29 18.27 15.01 -15.98
N GLY A 30 18.04 15.49 -14.75
CA GLY A 30 17.34 16.76 -14.49
C GLY A 30 15.83 16.67 -14.49
N GLN A 31 15.25 15.46 -14.37
CA GLN A 31 13.80 15.31 -14.22
C GLN A 31 13.35 15.77 -12.84
N THR A 32 12.21 16.45 -12.75
CA THR A 32 11.76 17.08 -11.51
C THR A 32 10.46 16.50 -10.93
N ARG A 33 9.66 15.80 -11.74
CA ARG A 33 8.49 15.07 -11.27
C ARG A 33 8.62 13.62 -11.70
N ILE A 34 8.66 12.71 -10.73
CA ILE A 34 8.91 11.29 -10.96
C ILE A 34 7.87 10.47 -10.17
N LEU A 35 7.06 9.71 -10.88
CA LEU A 35 6.16 8.72 -10.31
C LEU A 35 6.78 7.33 -10.44
N LEU A 36 7.06 6.72 -9.31
CA LEU A 36 7.71 5.42 -9.20
C LEU A 36 6.68 4.35 -8.87
N GLU A 37 6.67 3.22 -9.58
CA GLU A 37 5.78 2.09 -9.24
C GLU A 37 6.09 1.55 -7.84
N LYS A 38 5.03 1.13 -7.12
CA LYS A 38 5.17 0.51 -5.79
C LYS A 38 5.88 -0.86 -5.89
N PRO A 39 6.59 -1.29 -4.86
CA PRO A 39 6.81 -0.65 -3.56
C PRO A 39 7.91 0.41 -3.56
N GLY A 40 8.44 0.78 -4.71
CA GLY A 40 9.63 1.61 -4.91
C GLY A 40 10.93 0.81 -4.75
N SER A 41 11.03 -0.04 -3.75
CA SER A 41 12.03 -1.09 -3.57
C SER A 41 11.50 -2.16 -2.60
N LEU A 42 12.01 -3.38 -2.71
CA LEU A 42 11.80 -4.44 -1.72
C LEU A 42 12.58 -4.18 -0.40
N PHE A 43 13.57 -3.31 -0.44
CA PHE A 43 14.47 -3.04 0.68
C PHE A 43 14.36 -1.57 1.11
N HIS A 44 13.94 -1.33 2.35
CA HIS A 44 13.84 0.05 2.86
C HIS A 44 15.16 0.82 2.84
N LYS A 45 16.31 0.13 2.94
CA LYS A 45 17.64 0.76 2.84
C LYS A 45 17.90 1.41 1.48
N GLU A 46 17.38 0.80 0.39
CA GLU A 46 17.53 1.37 -0.95
C GLU A 46 16.69 2.64 -1.11
N LEU A 47 15.47 2.65 -0.55
CA LEU A 47 14.62 3.84 -0.48
C LEU A 47 15.30 4.94 0.35
N PHE A 48 15.97 4.58 1.44
CA PHE A 48 16.78 5.53 2.23
C PHE A 48 17.86 6.18 1.36
N SER A 49 18.64 5.37 0.62
CA SER A 49 19.70 5.87 -0.28
C SER A 49 19.16 6.73 -1.43
N LEU A 50 17.92 6.52 -1.84
CA LEU A 50 17.24 7.37 -2.81
C LEU A 50 16.84 8.70 -2.18
N ASN A 51 16.30 8.66 -0.97
CA ASN A 51 15.85 9.85 -0.25
C ASN A 51 17.00 10.85 0.01
N GLU A 52 18.21 10.35 0.28
CA GLU A 52 19.40 11.18 0.50
C GLU A 52 19.83 12.01 -0.71
N ILE A 53 19.44 11.62 -1.92
CA ILE A 53 19.81 12.33 -3.15
C ILE A 53 18.70 13.18 -3.75
N ILE A 54 17.48 13.13 -3.17
CA ILE A 54 16.36 13.97 -3.55
C ILE A 54 16.54 15.35 -2.89
N ASP A 55 16.60 16.39 -3.70
CA ASP A 55 16.73 17.79 -3.26
C ASP A 55 15.47 18.58 -3.62
N GLN A 56 15.31 18.88 -4.90
CA GLN A 56 14.18 19.70 -5.41
C GLN A 56 13.19 18.87 -6.26
N GLN A 57 13.40 17.56 -6.36
CA GLN A 57 12.56 16.70 -7.16
C GLN A 57 11.34 16.25 -6.35
N LYS A 58 10.19 16.30 -6.99
CA LYS A 58 8.97 15.65 -6.50
C LYS A 58 9.02 14.18 -6.94
N VAL A 59 9.37 13.29 -6.00
CA VAL A 59 9.34 11.84 -6.21
C VAL A 59 8.22 11.26 -5.37
N ARG A 60 7.31 10.51 -5.99
CA ARG A 60 6.20 9.83 -5.31
C ARG A 60 6.14 8.38 -5.74
N ILE A 61 5.61 7.55 -4.87
CA ILE A 61 5.43 6.12 -5.15
C ILE A 61 3.95 5.85 -5.37
N GLY A 62 3.62 5.18 -6.48
CA GLY A 62 2.28 4.92 -6.96
C GLY A 62 1.55 3.85 -6.16
N TYR A 63 1.18 4.15 -4.93
CA TYR A 63 0.26 3.33 -4.13
C TYR A 63 -1.17 3.60 -4.58
N ASN A 64 -1.47 3.31 -5.83
CA ASN A 64 -2.71 3.65 -6.52
C ASN A 64 -3.98 3.33 -5.73
N ARG A 65 -3.98 2.31 -4.85
CA ARG A 65 -5.15 1.97 -4.03
C ARG A 65 -5.49 3.00 -2.96
N LEU A 66 -4.55 3.84 -2.57
CA LEU A 66 -4.79 4.96 -1.66
C LEU A 66 -5.53 6.11 -2.35
N LEU A 67 -5.49 6.16 -3.69
CA LEU A 67 -6.21 7.13 -4.51
C LEU A 67 -7.54 6.59 -5.08
N TYR A 68 -7.97 5.40 -4.66
CA TYR A 68 -9.26 4.86 -5.05
C TYR A 68 -10.41 5.76 -4.58
N PRO A 69 -11.39 6.07 -5.42
CA PRO A 69 -12.54 6.89 -5.03
C PRO A 69 -13.29 6.34 -3.81
N ASN A 70 -13.42 5.03 -3.72
CA ASN A 70 -14.04 4.37 -2.56
C ASN A 70 -13.18 4.47 -1.30
N PHE A 71 -11.86 4.56 -1.42
CA PHE A 71 -10.97 4.79 -0.28
C PHE A 71 -11.16 6.19 0.32
N HIS A 72 -11.27 7.21 -0.52
CA HIS A 72 -11.62 8.56 -0.06
C HIS A 72 -13.04 8.62 0.50
N LYS A 73 -13.98 7.90 -0.13
CA LYS A 73 -15.36 7.83 0.36
C LYS A 73 -15.47 7.22 1.74
N ILE A 74 -14.76 6.14 2.04
CA ILE A 74 -14.79 5.51 3.37
C ILE A 74 -14.17 6.42 4.44
N LYS A 75 -13.08 7.17 4.12
CA LYS A 75 -12.51 8.20 5.01
C LYS A 75 -13.55 9.27 5.37
N GLN A 76 -14.29 9.76 4.37
CA GLN A 76 -15.35 10.75 4.56
C GLN A 76 -16.49 10.22 5.44
N LEU A 77 -16.96 8.99 5.17
CA LEU A 77 -18.03 8.35 5.95
C LEU A 77 -17.63 8.20 7.41
N ALA A 78 -16.43 7.68 7.66
CA ALA A 78 -15.91 7.54 9.01
C ALA A 78 -15.78 8.88 9.75
N LYS A 79 -15.27 9.91 9.07
CA LYS A 79 -15.17 11.27 9.63
C LYS A 79 -16.54 11.82 10.05
N ASN A 80 -17.57 11.63 9.23
CA ASN A 80 -18.93 12.09 9.52
C ASN A 80 -19.57 11.39 10.73
N GLU A 81 -19.07 10.20 11.11
CA GLU A 81 -19.54 9.40 12.25
C GLU A 81 -18.63 9.52 13.48
N GLY A 82 -17.80 10.55 13.54
CA GLY A 82 -16.92 10.82 14.68
C GLY A 82 -15.59 10.07 14.65
N GLY A 83 -15.22 9.48 13.53
CA GLY A 83 -13.94 8.82 13.32
C GLY A 83 -13.97 7.29 13.48
N ILE A 84 -12.84 6.69 13.15
CA ILE A 84 -12.63 5.24 13.26
C ILE A 84 -12.30 4.90 14.71
N ILE A 85 -12.92 3.86 15.27
CA ILE A 85 -12.67 3.39 16.64
C ILE A 85 -11.94 2.04 16.68
N SER A 86 -11.96 1.28 15.60
CA SER A 86 -11.13 0.07 15.43
C SER A 86 -11.03 -0.32 13.97
N CYS A 87 -10.02 -1.15 13.65
CA CYS A 87 -9.79 -1.66 12.31
C CYS A 87 -9.41 -3.14 12.32
N LYS A 88 -9.83 -3.88 11.31
CA LYS A 88 -9.27 -5.19 11.00
C LYS A 88 -9.00 -5.31 9.50
N PHE A 89 -7.96 -6.04 9.12
CA PHE A 89 -7.63 -6.25 7.72
C PHE A 89 -7.11 -7.66 7.46
N ASP A 90 -7.32 -8.13 6.24
CA ASP A 90 -6.86 -9.44 5.77
C ASP A 90 -6.09 -9.26 4.45
N PHE A 91 -4.91 -9.87 4.39
CA PHE A 91 -4.06 -9.86 3.20
C PHE A 91 -3.76 -11.27 2.69
N THR A 92 -4.73 -12.19 2.80
CA THR A 92 -4.64 -13.53 2.24
C THR A 92 -4.40 -13.47 0.73
N GLU A 93 -3.34 -14.13 0.29
CA GLU A 93 -2.96 -14.21 -1.13
C GLU A 93 -3.54 -15.44 -1.82
N TRP A 94 -3.87 -15.28 -3.09
CA TRP A 94 -4.23 -16.39 -3.95
C TRP A 94 -2.97 -16.98 -4.58
N ILE A 95 -2.31 -17.90 -3.91
CA ILE A 95 -1.04 -18.49 -4.36
C ILE A 95 -1.13 -19.00 -5.81
N HIS A 96 -2.26 -19.60 -6.19
CA HIS A 96 -2.49 -20.12 -7.56
C HIS A 96 -2.54 -19.04 -8.64
N LYS A 97 -2.55 -17.76 -8.27
CA LYS A 97 -2.50 -16.61 -9.19
C LYS A 97 -1.13 -15.95 -9.24
N ILE A 98 -0.19 -16.36 -8.39
CA ILE A 98 1.17 -15.83 -8.40
C ILE A 98 1.88 -16.33 -9.67
N PRO A 99 2.41 -15.42 -10.51
CA PRO A 99 3.06 -15.80 -11.76
C PRO A 99 4.51 -16.24 -11.49
N PHE A 100 4.67 -17.46 -10.96
CA PHE A 100 6.00 -18.02 -10.71
C PHE A 100 6.85 -18.07 -11.97
N GLY A 101 8.15 -17.76 -11.83
CA GLY A 101 9.11 -17.71 -12.93
C GLY A 101 9.13 -16.39 -13.72
N VAL A 102 8.30 -15.40 -13.35
CA VAL A 102 8.26 -14.08 -14.01
C VAL A 102 9.17 -13.07 -13.29
N TYR A 103 9.22 -13.11 -11.97
CA TYR A 103 9.99 -12.18 -11.14
C TYR A 103 11.31 -12.78 -10.65
N GLN A 104 12.19 -11.94 -10.12
CA GLN A 104 13.39 -12.37 -9.43
C GLN A 104 13.03 -13.08 -8.11
N GLN A 105 13.94 -13.91 -7.60
CA GLN A 105 13.69 -14.71 -6.38
C GLN A 105 13.35 -13.86 -5.16
N ASP A 106 13.99 -12.70 -5.00
CA ASP A 106 13.74 -11.79 -3.88
C ASP A 106 12.30 -11.27 -3.86
N GLU A 107 11.69 -11.07 -5.04
CA GLU A 107 10.29 -10.66 -5.14
C GLU A 107 9.34 -11.69 -4.51
N TYR A 108 9.58 -12.98 -4.76
CA TYR A 108 8.79 -14.04 -4.14
C TYR A 108 9.06 -14.16 -2.65
N THR A 109 10.32 -14.11 -2.25
CA THR A 109 10.74 -14.19 -0.84
C THR A 109 10.18 -13.04 -0.01
N LEU A 110 10.02 -11.85 -0.63
CA LEU A 110 9.49 -10.63 -0.02
C LEU A 110 8.10 -10.26 -0.56
N TRP A 111 7.28 -11.26 -0.92
CA TRP A 111 5.96 -11.07 -1.52
C TRP A 111 5.03 -10.19 -0.70
N GLY A 112 5.18 -10.20 0.61
CA GLY A 112 4.45 -9.30 1.51
C GLY A 112 4.72 -7.82 1.22
N ILE A 113 5.96 -7.45 0.89
CA ILE A 113 6.32 -6.09 0.47
C ILE A 113 5.90 -5.86 -0.98
N SER A 114 6.20 -6.81 -1.86
CA SER A 114 5.85 -6.67 -3.27
C SER A 114 4.35 -6.57 -3.52
N ASN A 115 3.51 -7.33 -2.81
CA ASN A 115 2.08 -7.41 -3.12
C ASN A 115 1.15 -7.05 -1.95
N SER A 116 1.30 -7.66 -0.78
CA SER A 116 0.36 -7.48 0.34
C SER A 116 0.39 -6.07 0.94
N LEU A 117 1.44 -5.29 0.68
CA LEU A 117 1.52 -3.87 1.07
C LEU A 117 0.36 -3.02 0.55
N HIS A 118 -0.31 -3.42 -0.52
CA HIS A 118 -1.52 -2.74 -0.97
C HIS A 118 -2.62 -2.69 0.11
N VAL A 119 -2.81 -3.77 0.85
CA VAL A 119 -3.82 -3.83 1.93
C VAL A 119 -3.30 -3.18 3.18
N ILE A 120 -2.05 -3.49 3.54
CA ILE A 120 -1.39 -3.00 4.76
C ILE A 120 -1.32 -1.47 4.74
N SER A 121 -0.92 -0.88 3.61
CA SER A 121 -0.88 0.57 3.46
C SER A 121 -2.26 1.21 3.56
N MET A 122 -3.30 0.61 2.94
CA MET A 122 -4.68 1.11 3.08
C MET A 122 -5.16 1.10 4.53
N ALA A 123 -4.88 0.03 5.28
CA ALA A 123 -5.27 -0.04 6.68
C ALA A 123 -4.60 1.08 7.51
N PHE A 124 -3.27 1.22 7.40
CA PHE A 124 -2.54 2.21 8.19
C PHE A 124 -2.74 3.66 7.71
N GLU A 125 -3.12 3.86 6.45
CA GLU A 125 -3.54 5.19 5.99
C GLU A 125 -4.91 5.62 6.51
N LEU A 126 -5.74 4.68 6.97
CA LEU A 126 -7.02 4.95 7.61
C LEU A 126 -6.91 5.21 9.11
N ILE A 127 -5.96 4.57 9.80
CA ILE A 127 -5.89 4.57 11.27
C ILE A 127 -4.60 5.16 11.86
N GLY A 128 -3.67 5.63 11.00
CA GLY A 128 -2.32 6.02 11.42
C GLY A 128 -1.36 4.84 11.52
N MET A 129 -0.05 5.11 11.55
CA MET A 129 0.99 4.09 11.66
C MET A 129 0.92 3.36 13.01
N PRO A 130 1.38 2.09 13.11
CA PRO A 130 1.30 1.36 14.35
C PRO A 130 2.30 1.90 15.39
N LYS A 131 1.78 2.27 16.56
CA LYS A 131 2.55 2.59 17.76
C LYS A 131 3.05 1.31 18.44
N GLU A 132 2.16 0.33 18.58
CA GLU A 132 2.45 -0.98 19.13
C GLU A 132 1.87 -2.05 18.22
N ILE A 133 2.64 -3.12 17.98
CA ILE A 133 2.21 -4.25 17.17
C ILE A 133 2.87 -5.55 17.65
N ALA A 134 2.03 -6.55 17.91
CA ALA A 134 2.43 -7.94 18.09
C ALA A 134 2.13 -8.72 16.81
N SER A 135 3.13 -9.42 16.29
CA SER A 135 3.08 -10.14 15.01
C SER A 135 3.54 -11.58 15.20
N PHE A 136 2.80 -12.52 14.65
CA PHE A 136 3.10 -13.95 14.72
C PHE A 136 3.03 -14.55 13.33
N GLN A 137 4.03 -15.35 12.98
CA GLN A 137 4.16 -16.06 11.71
C GLN A 137 4.11 -17.56 11.97
N PHE A 138 3.35 -18.28 11.13
CA PHE A 138 3.22 -19.74 11.19
C PHE A 138 3.27 -20.32 9.78
N GLY A 139 3.49 -21.62 9.71
CA GLY A 139 3.58 -22.34 8.44
C GLY A 139 4.86 -22.01 7.68
N LYS A 140 4.94 -22.51 6.46
CA LYS A 140 6.08 -22.29 5.56
C LYS A 140 5.70 -22.63 4.14
N LEU A 141 6.13 -21.84 3.19
CA LEU A 141 6.07 -22.15 1.77
C LEU A 141 7.49 -22.23 1.21
N ASP A 142 7.75 -23.10 0.25
CA ASP A 142 9.09 -23.30 -0.32
C ASP A 142 9.67 -22.01 -0.91
N TRP A 143 8.81 -21.16 -1.45
CA TRP A 143 9.18 -19.87 -2.07
C TRP A 143 9.08 -18.69 -1.09
N HIS A 144 8.41 -18.85 0.08
CA HIS A 144 8.22 -17.81 1.08
C HIS A 144 8.43 -18.41 2.48
N THR A 145 9.67 -18.41 2.91
CA THR A 145 10.11 -19.17 4.10
C THR A 145 9.77 -18.52 5.43
N SER A 146 9.40 -17.22 5.44
CA SER A 146 9.05 -16.51 6.68
C SER A 146 7.67 -16.91 7.23
N GLY A 147 6.82 -17.54 6.44
CA GLY A 147 5.51 -18.05 6.87
C GLY A 147 4.51 -18.17 5.73
N SER A 148 3.37 -18.78 6.04
CA SER A 148 2.17 -18.86 5.19
C SER A 148 0.93 -18.33 5.91
N ILE A 149 0.98 -18.23 7.25
CA ILE A 149 -0.10 -17.70 8.09
C ILE A 149 0.46 -16.56 8.93
N PHE A 150 -0.22 -15.42 8.88
CA PHE A 150 0.20 -14.19 9.56
C PHE A 150 -0.97 -13.67 10.40
N VAL A 151 -0.74 -13.48 11.69
CA VAL A 151 -1.74 -12.94 12.61
C VAL A 151 -1.10 -11.91 13.53
N GLY A 152 -1.87 -10.89 13.88
CA GLY A 152 -1.37 -9.90 14.81
C GLY A 152 -2.41 -8.88 15.19
N ALA A 153 -2.03 -8.04 16.16
CA ALA A 153 -2.84 -6.96 16.65
C ALA A 153 -1.96 -5.85 17.24
N GLY A 154 -2.54 -4.67 17.42
CA GLY A 154 -1.84 -3.55 18.01
C GLY A 154 -2.71 -2.32 18.16
N THR A 155 -2.03 -1.20 18.43
CA THR A 155 -2.63 0.14 18.45
C THR A 155 -1.86 1.07 17.52
N SER A 156 -2.55 1.97 16.85
CA SER A 156 -1.94 3.00 16.01
C SER A 156 -1.48 4.20 16.84
N GLU A 157 -0.73 5.11 16.21
CA GLU A 157 -0.33 6.41 16.80
C GLU A 157 -1.54 7.25 17.20
N GLU A 158 -2.68 7.10 16.54
CA GLU A 158 -3.97 7.70 16.88
C GLU A 158 -4.73 6.95 17.98
N ASN A 159 -4.08 5.95 18.63
CA ASN A 159 -4.64 5.06 19.64
C ASN A 159 -5.84 4.22 19.17
N ILE A 160 -5.92 3.93 17.86
CA ILE A 160 -6.96 3.07 17.28
C ILE A 160 -6.47 1.61 17.34
N PRO A 161 -7.21 0.70 18.04
CA PRO A 161 -6.86 -0.71 18.05
C PRO A 161 -7.10 -1.36 16.69
N PHE A 162 -6.21 -2.25 16.29
CA PHE A 162 -6.35 -3.01 15.06
C PHE A 162 -5.96 -4.47 15.23
N SER A 163 -6.44 -5.31 14.31
CA SER A 163 -5.99 -6.69 14.16
C SER A 163 -5.88 -7.06 12.67
N TYR A 164 -5.04 -8.05 12.38
CA TYR A 164 -4.92 -8.57 11.02
C TYR A 164 -4.81 -10.09 11.02
N HIS A 165 -5.17 -10.65 9.87
CA HIS A 165 -5.04 -12.06 9.55
C HIS A 165 -4.65 -12.24 8.08
N ALA A 166 -3.92 -13.30 7.78
CA ALA A 166 -3.76 -13.84 6.45
C ALA A 166 -3.47 -15.32 6.53
N ASN A 167 -4.07 -16.11 5.66
CA ASN A 167 -3.73 -17.51 5.49
C ASN A 167 -3.59 -17.81 3.99
N TRP A 168 -2.34 -17.86 3.53
CA TRP A 168 -2.03 -18.04 2.11
C TRP A 168 -2.25 -19.48 1.61
N GLU A 169 -2.46 -20.42 2.53
CA GLU A 169 -2.76 -21.84 2.22
C GLU A 169 -4.26 -22.13 2.23
N SER A 170 -5.12 -21.10 2.44
CA SER A 170 -6.56 -21.26 2.55
C SER A 170 -7.34 -20.33 1.62
N SER A 171 -8.66 -20.42 1.72
CA SER A 171 -9.56 -19.45 1.10
C SER A 171 -9.50 -18.10 1.81
N GLY A 172 -9.82 -17.05 1.11
CA GLY A 172 -9.82 -15.68 1.60
C GLY A 172 -9.32 -14.73 0.55
N ARG A 173 -9.34 -13.47 0.85
CA ARG A 173 -8.82 -12.42 -0.01
C ARG A 173 -8.64 -11.12 0.78
N TRP A 174 -8.00 -10.17 0.16
CA TRP A 174 -7.76 -8.83 0.65
C TRP A 174 -9.02 -8.13 1.13
N MET A 175 -8.96 -7.60 2.33
CA MET A 175 -10.05 -6.91 2.97
C MET A 175 -9.52 -5.84 3.93
N VAL A 176 -10.19 -4.69 3.98
CA VAL A 176 -10.03 -3.71 5.06
C VAL A 176 -11.41 -3.43 5.62
N GLU A 177 -11.57 -3.53 6.93
CA GLU A 177 -12.81 -3.23 7.63
C GLU A 177 -12.53 -2.26 8.77
N ILE A 178 -13.22 -1.14 8.77
CA ILE A 178 -13.17 -0.14 9.82
C ILE A 178 -14.51 -0.08 10.56
N MET A 179 -14.45 0.23 11.84
CA MET A 179 -15.63 0.42 12.68
C MET A 179 -15.64 1.84 13.23
N THR A 180 -16.83 2.45 13.18
CA THR A 180 -17.17 3.70 13.87
C THR A 180 -18.13 3.39 15.03
N LYS A 181 -18.60 4.43 15.71
CA LYS A 181 -19.65 4.24 16.73
C LYS A 181 -21.00 3.83 16.18
N GLU A 182 -21.24 4.11 14.88
CA GLU A 182 -22.53 3.92 14.22
C GLU A 182 -22.56 2.71 13.28
N ASN A 183 -21.48 2.48 12.54
CA ASN A 183 -21.44 1.48 11.47
C ASN A 183 -20.10 0.74 11.41
N SER A 184 -20.12 -0.40 10.73
CA SER A 184 -18.90 -1.03 10.18
C SER A 184 -18.88 -0.85 8.67
N TYR A 185 -17.72 -0.52 8.12
CA TYR A 185 -17.50 -0.37 6.68
C TYR A 185 -16.44 -1.37 6.22
N ARG A 186 -16.69 -2.05 5.10
CA ARG A 186 -15.80 -3.07 4.56
C ARG A 186 -15.46 -2.80 3.10
N LEU A 187 -14.17 -2.84 2.79
CA LEU A 187 -13.63 -2.90 1.43
C LEU A 187 -13.31 -4.37 1.11
N MET A 188 -14.22 -5.07 0.42
CA MET A 188 -14.05 -6.46 -0.03
C MET A 188 -15.04 -6.80 -1.16
N PRO A 189 -14.58 -6.88 -2.44
CA PRO A 189 -13.19 -6.58 -2.87
C PRO A 189 -12.81 -5.13 -2.57
N LEU A 190 -11.51 -4.83 -2.62
CA LEU A 190 -10.99 -3.50 -2.23
C LEU A 190 -11.60 -2.35 -3.02
N GLU A 191 -12.13 -2.63 -4.22
CA GLU A 191 -12.79 -1.70 -5.13
C GLU A 191 -14.25 -1.40 -4.79
N LYS A 192 -14.80 -1.99 -3.70
CA LYS A 192 -16.20 -1.80 -3.28
C LYS A 192 -16.28 -1.43 -1.81
N ILE A 193 -17.32 -0.69 -1.44
CA ILE A 193 -17.65 -0.40 -0.05
C ILE A 193 -18.95 -1.13 0.31
N PHE A 194 -18.95 -1.77 1.47
CA PHE A 194 -20.15 -2.28 2.10
C PHE A 194 -20.28 -1.67 3.49
N VAL A 195 -21.50 -1.40 3.91
CA VAL A 195 -21.85 -0.92 5.25
C VAL A 195 -22.69 -1.95 5.98
N CYS A 196 -22.37 -2.19 7.24
CA CYS A 196 -23.21 -2.92 8.19
C CYS A 196 -23.59 -1.96 9.31
N LYS A 197 -24.88 -1.66 9.43
CA LYS A 197 -25.40 -0.74 10.44
C LYS A 197 -25.38 -1.37 11.83
N LYS A 198 -25.12 -0.57 12.84
CA LYS A 198 -25.22 -1.00 14.23
C LYS A 198 -26.58 -1.64 14.52
N GLY A 199 -26.54 -2.77 15.23
CA GLY A 199 -27.75 -3.55 15.53
C GLY A 199 -28.22 -4.49 14.40
N THR A 200 -27.47 -4.58 13.29
CA THR A 200 -27.75 -5.52 12.19
C THR A 200 -26.53 -6.39 11.90
N VAL A 201 -26.71 -7.40 11.05
CA VAL A 201 -25.64 -8.25 10.50
C VAL A 201 -25.59 -8.19 8.98
N GLU A 202 -26.48 -7.39 8.39
CA GLU A 202 -26.63 -7.28 6.94
C GLU A 202 -25.65 -6.26 6.35
N TRP A 203 -24.86 -6.71 5.37
CA TRP A 203 -23.96 -5.86 4.61
C TRP A 203 -24.65 -5.35 3.35
N LYS A 204 -24.70 -4.03 3.19
CA LYS A 204 -25.28 -3.36 2.02
C LYS A 204 -24.20 -2.61 1.25
N PRO A 205 -24.24 -2.60 -0.09
CA PRO A 205 -23.31 -1.80 -0.88
C PRO A 205 -23.51 -0.30 -0.61
N VAL A 206 -22.42 0.45 -0.71
CA VAL A 206 -22.43 1.91 -0.67
C VAL A 206 -22.00 2.42 -2.03
N ASP A 207 -22.81 3.26 -2.64
CA ASP A 207 -22.48 3.89 -3.91
C ASP A 207 -21.49 5.05 -3.74
N PHE A 208 -20.62 5.21 -4.72
CA PHE A 208 -19.67 6.30 -4.82
C PHE A 208 -19.41 6.64 -6.29
N GLN A 209 -18.96 7.87 -6.54
CA GLN A 209 -18.64 8.33 -7.88
C GLN A 209 -17.22 7.93 -8.28
N VAL A 210 -17.03 7.61 -9.56
CA VAL A 210 -15.73 7.29 -10.16
C VAL A 210 -15.49 8.27 -11.31
N ALA A 211 -14.43 9.06 -11.20
CA ALA A 211 -14.12 10.09 -12.21
C ALA A 211 -13.55 9.47 -13.50
N PHE A 212 -12.69 8.46 -13.39
CA PHE A 212 -12.00 7.82 -14.51
C PHE A 212 -12.50 6.39 -14.72
N GLN A 213 -13.70 6.24 -15.29
CA GLN A 213 -14.39 4.94 -15.42
C GLN A 213 -13.68 3.94 -16.36
N GLU A 214 -12.93 4.43 -17.35
CA GLU A 214 -12.24 3.61 -18.35
C GLU A 214 -10.85 3.14 -17.92
N SER A 215 -10.33 3.67 -16.82
CA SER A 215 -9.02 3.30 -16.27
C SER A 215 -9.15 2.39 -15.05
N LYS A 216 -8.08 1.66 -14.73
CA LYS A 216 -7.96 1.00 -13.44
C LYS A 216 -7.91 2.07 -12.34
N PHE A 217 -8.73 1.91 -11.31
CA PHE A 217 -8.82 2.87 -10.19
C PHE A 217 -7.45 3.23 -9.63
N GLY A 218 -7.25 4.51 -9.38
CA GLY A 218 -6.05 5.07 -8.81
C GLY A 218 -4.91 5.35 -9.79
N ILE A 219 -4.89 4.74 -10.98
CA ILE A 219 -3.79 4.97 -11.95
C ILE A 219 -3.89 6.34 -12.61
N ALA A 220 -5.08 6.72 -13.07
CA ALA A 220 -5.29 8.07 -13.63
C ALA A 220 -5.16 9.14 -12.55
N GLU A 221 -5.69 8.86 -11.37
CA GLU A 221 -5.60 9.73 -10.19
C GLU A 221 -4.14 9.98 -9.79
N ASP A 222 -3.27 8.94 -9.77
CA ASP A 222 -1.82 9.09 -9.54
C ASP A 222 -1.19 10.09 -10.52
N VAL A 223 -1.50 9.97 -11.81
CA VAL A 223 -0.93 10.84 -12.85
C VAL A 223 -1.42 12.28 -12.71
N VAL A 224 -2.73 12.46 -12.49
CA VAL A 224 -3.31 13.79 -12.34
C VAL A 224 -2.76 14.49 -11.09
N ALA A 225 -2.68 13.79 -9.96
CA ALA A 225 -2.12 14.34 -8.72
C ALA A 225 -0.62 14.70 -8.86
N MET A 226 0.16 13.94 -9.65
CA MET A 226 1.56 14.30 -9.93
C MET A 226 1.72 15.58 -10.75
N LEU A 227 0.72 15.95 -11.54
CA LEU A 227 0.73 17.14 -12.40
C LEU A 227 0.08 18.37 -11.74
N ASP A 228 -0.73 18.17 -10.72
CA ASP A 228 -1.47 19.18 -9.97
C ASP A 228 -1.04 19.19 -8.50
N ASP A 229 -0.35 20.25 -8.09
CA ASP A 229 0.23 20.33 -6.75
C ASP A 229 -0.84 20.50 -5.66
N GLU A 230 -1.97 21.16 -5.95
CA GLU A 230 -3.08 21.33 -4.99
C GLU A 230 -3.79 19.98 -4.77
N LEU A 231 -4.04 19.24 -5.84
CA LEU A 231 -4.65 17.93 -5.76
C LEU A 231 -3.74 16.93 -5.06
N GLU A 232 -2.42 16.96 -5.32
CA GLU A 232 -1.46 16.11 -4.66
C GLU A 232 -1.44 16.28 -3.15
N GLU A 233 -1.51 17.54 -2.70
CA GLU A 233 -1.59 17.86 -1.27
C GLU A 233 -2.92 17.36 -0.65
N GLU A 234 -4.04 17.51 -1.38
CA GLU A 234 -5.36 17.05 -0.94
C GLU A 234 -5.42 15.51 -0.78
N VAL A 235 -4.91 14.78 -1.78
CA VAL A 235 -5.01 13.30 -1.79
C VAL A 235 -3.90 12.61 -0.98
N GLY A 236 -2.78 13.28 -0.74
CA GLY A 236 -1.68 12.76 0.08
C GLY A 236 -0.94 11.60 -0.58
N MET A 237 -0.30 11.82 -1.74
CA MET A 237 0.51 10.80 -2.40
C MET A 237 1.67 10.31 -1.52
N VAL A 238 2.04 9.04 -1.68
CA VAL A 238 3.09 8.40 -0.86
C VAL A 238 4.47 8.95 -1.21
N THR A 239 5.13 9.54 -0.22
CA THR A 239 6.52 9.98 -0.30
C THR A 239 7.49 8.81 -0.10
N ILE A 240 8.78 9.03 -0.35
CA ILE A 240 9.81 8.02 -0.09
C ILE A 240 9.86 7.67 1.41
N GLU A 241 9.78 8.66 2.29
CA GLU A 241 9.77 8.46 3.75
C GLU A 241 8.60 7.58 4.18
N LYS A 242 7.41 7.84 3.65
CA LYS A 242 6.22 7.04 3.96
C LYS A 242 6.34 5.61 3.45
N ALA A 243 6.92 5.41 2.28
CA ALA A 243 7.17 4.07 1.75
C ALA A 243 8.20 3.29 2.59
N ILE A 244 9.23 3.97 3.12
CA ILE A 244 10.17 3.38 4.08
C ILE A 244 9.43 2.88 5.33
N GLU A 245 8.49 3.66 5.86
CA GLU A 245 7.66 3.25 7.01
C GLU A 245 6.83 2.01 6.67
N TYR A 246 6.16 1.98 5.51
CA TYR A 246 5.39 0.83 5.07
C TYR A 246 6.25 -0.43 4.91
N ASN A 247 7.44 -0.33 4.33
CA ASN A 247 8.35 -1.47 4.21
C ASN A 247 8.75 -2.00 5.59
N LYS A 248 9.14 -1.13 6.54
CA LYS A 248 9.49 -1.53 7.90
C LYS A 248 8.34 -2.23 8.65
N ILE A 249 7.11 -1.78 8.43
CA ILE A 249 5.94 -2.45 9.01
C ILE A 249 5.71 -3.81 8.38
N ALA A 250 5.82 -3.92 7.06
CA ALA A 250 5.74 -5.21 6.38
C ALA A 250 6.82 -6.17 6.88
N GLU A 251 8.08 -5.72 6.99
CA GLU A 251 9.16 -6.53 7.57
C GLU A 251 8.77 -7.10 8.94
N LYS A 252 8.16 -6.29 9.81
CA LYS A 252 7.72 -6.72 11.13
C LYS A 252 6.54 -7.69 11.08
N ILE A 253 5.55 -7.45 10.21
CA ILE A 253 4.37 -8.29 10.03
C ILE A 253 4.77 -9.67 9.50
N PHE A 254 5.64 -9.70 8.50
CA PHE A 254 6.07 -10.93 7.83
C PHE A 254 7.27 -11.62 8.50
N GLY A 255 7.93 -10.97 9.46
CA GLY A 255 9.13 -11.51 10.10
C GLY A 255 10.34 -11.57 9.15
N TYR A 256 10.43 -10.64 8.19
CA TYR A 256 11.56 -10.60 7.26
C TYR A 256 12.83 -10.12 7.97
N ASP A 257 13.92 -10.88 7.80
CA ASP A 257 15.26 -10.47 8.25
C ASP A 257 16.00 -9.73 7.12
N THR A 258 15.60 -8.48 6.88
CA THR A 258 16.24 -7.64 5.84
C THR A 258 17.63 -7.14 6.24
N LYS A 259 18.10 -7.42 7.46
CA LYS A 259 19.45 -7.05 7.90
C LYS A 259 20.53 -7.97 7.32
N SER A 260 20.17 -9.22 7.03
CA SER A 260 21.06 -10.24 6.46
C SER A 260 21.01 -10.29 4.91
N MET A 261 20.05 -9.61 4.28
CA MET A 261 19.92 -9.53 2.83
C MET A 261 20.69 -8.29 2.32
N ASN A 262 21.97 -8.47 2.04
CA ASN A 262 22.85 -7.50 1.37
C ASN A 262 23.49 -8.14 0.15
#